data_84f3c92d349024713ae6490636439f04
#
_entry.id   84f3c92d349024713ae6490636439f04
#
_cell.length_a   1.000
_cell.length_b   1.000
_cell.length_c   1.000
_cell.angle_alpha   90.00
_cell.angle_beta   90.00
_cell.angle_gamma   90.00
#
_symmetry.space_group_name_H-M   'P 1'
#
loop_
_entity.id
_entity.type
_entity.pdbx_description
1 polymer ?
#
loop_
_entity_poly.entity_id
_entity_poly.type
_entity_poly.pdbx_seq_one_letter_code
_entity_poly.pdbx_strand_id
1 'polypeptide(L)'
;MNLYLHYLLFLLEVKTLKVCLVGSSGGHLTHLYMLKPFWNNKDRFWVTFDKEDARSKLKNEKKYFCYYPTNRNFKNLIKNTFLAIKVLRKEKPDLIISSGAAVAVPFFYIGKLMGAKVVYIEVFDRYNKPTLTGKLVYPITDEFIVQWEEMKKIYPKAINLGSIF
;
A
#
# COMPACT_ATOMS: atom_id res chain seq x y z
N MET A 1 11.25 -18.80 -7.16
CA MET A 1 10.16 -17.82 -7.43
C MET A 1 9.56 -17.45 -6.08
N ASN A 2 9.53 -16.17 -5.72
CA ASN A 2 9.16 -15.70 -4.39
C ASN A 2 7.66 -16.02 -4.12
N LEU A 3 7.34 -16.59 -2.95
CA LEU A 3 5.98 -16.96 -2.54
C LEU A 3 4.99 -15.79 -2.61
N TYR A 4 5.46 -14.56 -2.31
CA TYR A 4 4.72 -13.31 -2.48
C TYR A 4 4.23 -13.09 -3.89
N LEU A 5 5.10 -13.31 -4.88
CA LEU A 5 4.76 -13.10 -6.27
C LEU A 5 3.70 -14.10 -6.72
N HIS A 6 3.85 -15.36 -6.34
CA HIS A 6 2.91 -16.42 -6.70
C HIS A 6 1.52 -16.17 -6.09
N TYR A 7 1.49 -15.78 -4.81
CA TYR A 7 0.25 -15.46 -4.10
C TYR A 7 -0.47 -14.23 -4.69
N LEU A 8 0.28 -13.15 -4.96
CA LEU A 8 -0.29 -11.95 -5.58
C LEU A 8 -0.77 -12.21 -7.02
N LEU A 9 -0.10 -13.08 -7.77
CA LEU A 9 -0.54 -13.48 -9.11
C LEU A 9 -1.80 -14.35 -9.05
N PHE A 10 -1.91 -15.27 -8.08
CA PHE A 10 -3.09 -16.10 -7.88
C PHE A 10 -4.35 -15.29 -7.51
N LEU A 11 -4.19 -14.24 -6.69
CA LEU A 11 -5.31 -13.36 -6.31
C LEU A 11 -5.88 -12.57 -7.50
N LEU A 12 -5.19 -12.53 -8.65
CA LEU A 12 -5.41 -11.51 -9.69
C LEU A 12 -5.25 -12.05 -11.12
N GLU A 13 -5.93 -13.13 -11.46
CA GLU A 13 -6.02 -13.64 -12.85
C GLU A 13 -6.72 -12.67 -13.85
N VAL A 14 -6.56 -11.35 -13.68
CA VAL A 14 -7.17 -10.36 -14.57
C VAL A 14 -6.10 -9.72 -15.45
N LYS A 15 -6.31 -9.85 -16.75
CA LYS A 15 -5.40 -9.47 -17.84
C LYS A 15 -5.04 -7.97 -17.93
N THR A 16 -5.78 -7.08 -17.23
CA THR A 16 -5.61 -5.62 -17.30
C THR A 16 -5.86 -4.96 -15.93
N LEU A 17 -5.08 -5.36 -14.92
CA LEU A 17 -5.24 -4.83 -13.58
C LEU A 17 -4.55 -3.47 -13.43
N LYS A 18 -5.29 -2.45 -12.99
CA LYS A 18 -4.71 -1.15 -12.62
C LYS A 18 -4.41 -1.08 -11.15
N VAL A 19 -3.15 -0.81 -10.81
CA VAL A 19 -2.62 -0.86 -9.44
C VAL A 19 -2.29 0.53 -8.92
N CYS A 20 -2.79 0.85 -7.72
CA CYS A 20 -2.35 1.98 -6.91
C CYS A 20 -1.34 1.50 -5.86
N LEU A 21 -0.14 2.04 -5.87
CA LEU A 21 0.89 1.79 -4.87
C LEU A 21 1.00 3.02 -3.97
N VAL A 22 0.54 2.91 -2.71
CA VAL A 22 0.45 4.04 -1.79
C VAL A 22 1.28 3.84 -0.52
N GLY A 23 2.14 4.83 -0.20
CA GLY A 23 2.97 4.80 1.00
C GLY A 23 3.78 6.09 1.16
N SER A 24 4.45 6.27 2.29
CA SER A 24 5.42 7.34 2.44
C SER A 24 6.67 7.07 1.63
N SER A 25 7.51 8.09 1.46
CA SER A 25 8.90 7.93 0.99
C SER A 25 9.74 7.08 1.97
N GLY A 26 10.94 6.72 1.59
CA GLY A 26 11.87 5.91 2.40
C GLY A 26 11.51 4.42 2.40
N GLY A 27 11.48 3.79 3.58
CA GLY A 27 11.28 2.35 3.74
C GLY A 27 9.98 1.82 3.13
N HIS A 28 8.86 2.52 3.31
CA HIS A 28 7.57 2.12 2.72
C HIS A 28 7.63 2.13 1.17
N LEU A 29 8.20 3.18 0.58
CA LEU A 29 8.41 3.22 -0.86
C LEU A 29 9.31 2.08 -1.34
N THR A 30 10.37 1.78 -0.60
CA THR A 30 11.29 0.69 -0.93
C THR A 30 10.59 -0.67 -0.89
N HIS A 31 9.78 -0.95 0.14
CA HIS A 31 8.97 -2.16 0.22
C HIS A 31 8.06 -2.32 -1.00
N LEU A 32 7.33 -1.25 -1.36
CA LEU A 32 6.46 -1.28 -2.54
C LEU A 32 7.25 -1.45 -3.84
N TYR A 33 8.44 -0.86 -3.92
CA TYR A 33 9.31 -0.99 -5.09
C TYR A 33 9.84 -2.41 -5.27
N MET A 34 10.08 -3.14 -4.18
CA MET A 34 10.50 -4.55 -4.21
C MET A 34 9.44 -5.50 -4.78
N LEU A 35 8.18 -5.07 -4.81
CA LEU A 35 7.12 -5.78 -5.54
C LEU A 35 7.22 -5.61 -7.07
N LYS A 36 8.33 -5.12 -7.60
CA LYS A 36 8.53 -4.89 -9.04
C LYS A 36 8.17 -6.10 -9.91
N PRO A 37 8.54 -7.34 -9.55
CA PRO A 37 8.13 -8.51 -10.34
C PRO A 37 6.61 -8.65 -10.50
N PHE A 38 5.82 -8.15 -9.54
CA PHE A 38 4.36 -8.14 -9.60
C PHE A 38 3.82 -7.01 -10.47
N TRP A 39 4.27 -5.76 -10.24
CA TRP A 39 3.64 -4.58 -10.84
C TRP A 39 4.24 -4.13 -12.18
N ASN A 40 5.43 -4.62 -12.57
CA ASN A 40 6.18 -4.10 -13.70
C ASN A 40 5.44 -4.16 -15.05
N ASN A 41 4.58 -5.17 -15.22
CA ASN A 41 3.78 -5.38 -16.44
C ASN A 41 2.32 -4.92 -16.32
N LYS A 42 1.99 -4.12 -15.29
CA LYS A 42 0.63 -3.65 -15.01
C LYS A 42 0.50 -2.15 -15.20
N ASP A 43 -0.69 -1.68 -15.59
CA ASP A 43 -1.00 -0.25 -15.46
C ASP A 43 -0.96 0.13 -13.98
N ARG A 44 -0.23 1.19 -13.65
CA ARG A 44 0.01 1.56 -12.27
C ARG A 44 0.22 3.05 -12.08
N PHE A 45 -0.02 3.47 -10.86
CA PHE A 45 0.38 4.78 -10.39
C PHE A 45 0.77 4.73 -8.91
N TRP A 46 1.54 5.71 -8.50
CA TRP A 46 2.10 5.82 -7.16
C TRP A 46 1.51 7.00 -6.41
N VAL A 47 1.34 6.83 -5.10
CA VAL A 47 0.99 7.92 -4.19
C VAL A 47 2.02 7.92 -3.06
N THR A 48 2.80 9.00 -2.97
CA THR A 48 3.92 9.07 -2.01
C THR A 48 4.24 10.52 -1.64
N PHE A 49 5.20 10.72 -0.74
CA PHE A 49 5.67 12.07 -0.38
C PHE A 49 6.57 12.65 -1.47
N ASP A 50 6.50 13.96 -1.62
CA ASP A 50 7.38 14.69 -2.53
C ASP A 50 8.77 14.85 -1.91
N LYS A 51 9.57 13.80 -2.00
CA LYS A 51 10.95 13.74 -1.52
C LYS A 51 11.89 13.24 -2.59
N GLU A 52 13.17 13.49 -2.41
CA GLU A 52 14.21 13.22 -3.42
C GLU A 52 14.29 11.73 -3.80
N ASP A 53 14.23 10.84 -2.80
CA ASP A 53 14.21 9.39 -3.00
C ASP A 53 13.01 8.94 -3.86
N ALA A 54 11.84 9.53 -3.63
CA ALA A 54 10.64 9.24 -4.40
C ALA A 54 10.74 9.81 -5.84
N ARG A 55 11.23 11.03 -5.99
CA ARG A 55 11.45 11.65 -7.30
C ARG A 55 12.43 10.83 -8.14
N SER A 56 13.52 10.36 -7.54
CA SER A 56 14.54 9.55 -8.19
C SER A 56 14.03 8.16 -8.58
N LYS A 57 13.53 7.38 -7.61
CA LYS A 57 13.04 6.00 -7.84
C LYS A 57 11.87 5.94 -8.82
N LEU A 58 11.00 6.95 -8.79
CA LEU A 58 9.79 6.99 -9.59
C LEU A 58 9.90 7.96 -10.79
N LYS A 59 11.10 8.23 -11.29
CA LYS A 59 11.34 9.22 -12.36
C LYS A 59 10.40 9.01 -13.55
N ASN A 60 10.24 7.78 -14.00
CA ASN A 60 9.45 7.41 -15.19
C ASN A 60 8.07 6.84 -14.83
N GLU A 61 7.67 6.93 -13.55
CA GLU A 61 6.39 6.40 -13.07
C GLU A 61 5.34 7.50 -12.99
N LYS A 62 4.08 7.15 -13.25
CA LYS A 62 2.93 8.01 -12.95
C LYS A 62 2.80 8.12 -11.44
N LYS A 63 2.84 9.33 -10.91
CA LYS A 63 2.83 9.56 -9.46
C LYS A 63 2.02 10.76 -9.06
N TYR A 64 1.49 10.71 -7.84
CA TYR A 64 0.81 11.79 -7.14
C TYR A 64 1.51 12.03 -5.82
N PHE A 65 1.81 13.28 -5.53
CA PHE A 65 2.41 13.65 -4.25
C PHE A 65 1.34 13.99 -3.23
N CYS A 66 1.46 13.39 -2.05
CA CYS A 66 0.57 13.60 -0.92
C CYS A 66 1.19 14.51 0.14
N TYR A 67 0.34 15.04 1.00
CA TYR A 67 0.73 15.98 2.05
C TYR A 67 1.42 15.26 3.22
N TYR A 68 2.52 15.85 3.70
CA TYR A 68 3.26 15.35 4.86
C TYR A 68 3.67 16.51 5.78
N PRO A 69 4.04 16.28 7.06
CA PRO A 69 4.09 14.98 7.74
C PRO A 69 2.69 14.40 7.98
N THR A 70 2.60 13.05 8.08
CA THR A 70 1.33 12.35 8.33
C THR A 70 1.20 11.85 9.76
N ASN A 71 2.30 11.82 10.53
CA ASN A 71 2.29 11.39 11.92
C ASN A 71 1.52 12.38 12.79
N ARG A 72 0.40 11.93 13.40
CA ARG A 72 -0.45 12.74 14.30
C ARG A 72 -0.86 14.10 13.72
N ASN A 73 -0.96 14.21 12.41
CA ASN A 73 -1.30 15.45 11.71
C ASN A 73 -2.68 15.35 11.07
N PHE A 74 -3.69 15.79 11.82
CA PHE A 74 -5.08 15.73 11.40
C PHE A 74 -5.37 16.61 10.17
N LYS A 75 -4.71 17.77 10.07
CA LYS A 75 -4.85 18.69 8.93
C LYS A 75 -4.40 18.03 7.63
N ASN A 76 -3.26 17.32 7.66
CA ASN A 76 -2.77 16.62 6.49
C ASN A 76 -3.58 15.34 6.21
N LEU A 77 -4.16 14.69 7.23
CA LEU A 77 -5.09 13.59 7.02
C LEU A 77 -6.31 14.04 6.20
N ILE A 78 -6.92 15.17 6.55
CA ILE A 78 -8.06 15.74 5.81
C ILE A 78 -7.64 16.08 4.37
N LYS A 79 -6.50 16.75 4.16
CA LYS A 79 -6.00 17.06 2.82
C LYS A 79 -5.77 15.80 1.98
N ASN A 80 -5.17 14.76 2.59
CA ASN A 80 -4.94 13.50 1.92
C ASN A 80 -6.24 12.72 1.64
N THR A 81 -7.30 12.94 2.42
CA THR A 81 -8.63 12.38 2.14
C THR A 81 -9.22 13.00 0.87
N PHE A 82 -9.17 14.31 0.71
CA PHE A 82 -9.62 14.97 -0.53
C PHE A 82 -8.74 14.58 -1.73
N LEU A 83 -7.43 14.46 -1.52
CA LEU A 83 -6.52 13.96 -2.54
C LEU A 83 -6.89 12.54 -2.98
N ALA A 84 -7.17 11.65 -2.02
CA ALA A 84 -7.57 10.27 -2.30
C ALA A 84 -8.86 10.23 -3.14
N ILE A 85 -9.89 11.01 -2.76
CA ILE A 85 -11.13 11.11 -3.55
C ILE A 85 -10.83 11.55 -4.99
N LYS A 86 -10.03 12.61 -5.16
CA LYS A 86 -9.69 13.16 -6.48
C LYS A 86 -8.91 12.14 -7.32
N VAL A 87 -7.88 11.53 -6.76
CA VAL A 87 -7.00 10.59 -7.46
C VAL A 87 -7.76 9.31 -7.81
N LEU A 88 -8.46 8.71 -6.85
CA LEU A 88 -9.15 7.45 -7.06
C LEU A 88 -10.33 7.57 -8.05
N ARG A 89 -11.05 8.71 -8.05
CA ARG A 89 -12.08 8.98 -9.07
C ARG A 89 -11.51 9.09 -10.48
N LYS A 90 -10.31 9.69 -10.60
CA LYS A 90 -9.63 9.85 -11.88
C LYS A 90 -9.03 8.54 -12.38
N GLU A 91 -8.34 7.83 -11.52
CA GLU A 91 -7.53 6.66 -11.89
C GLU A 91 -8.32 5.36 -11.89
N LYS A 92 -9.32 5.23 -11.02
CA LYS A 92 -10.19 4.04 -10.86
C LYS A 92 -9.38 2.74 -10.77
N PRO A 93 -8.48 2.60 -9.78
CA PRO A 93 -7.68 1.39 -9.65
C PRO A 93 -8.56 0.19 -9.27
N ASP A 94 -8.18 -0.99 -9.73
CA ASP A 94 -8.79 -2.26 -9.34
C ASP A 94 -8.19 -2.76 -8.02
N LEU A 95 -6.93 -2.39 -7.76
CA LEU A 95 -6.18 -2.83 -6.60
C LEU A 95 -5.39 -1.67 -5.99
N ILE A 96 -5.42 -1.58 -4.66
CA ILE A 96 -4.60 -0.65 -3.88
C ILE A 96 -3.71 -1.46 -2.96
N ILE A 97 -2.40 -1.26 -3.06
CA ILE A 97 -1.41 -1.90 -2.19
C ILE A 97 -0.71 -0.84 -1.36
N SER A 98 -0.52 -1.11 -0.08
CA SER A 98 0.27 -0.26 0.82
C SER A 98 1.12 -1.10 1.77
N SER A 99 2.30 -0.59 2.06
CA SER A 99 3.14 -1.08 3.16
C SER A 99 3.06 -0.19 4.40
N GLY A 100 2.25 0.86 4.39
CA GLY A 100 2.05 1.72 5.57
C GLY A 100 2.11 3.22 5.32
N ALA A 101 2.35 3.95 6.40
CA ALA A 101 2.15 5.38 6.62
C ALA A 101 0.67 5.79 6.61
N ALA A 102 0.35 6.85 7.38
CA ALA A 102 -1.05 7.26 7.58
C ALA A 102 -1.74 7.75 6.30
N VAL A 103 -0.99 8.07 5.23
CA VAL A 103 -1.56 8.37 3.91
C VAL A 103 -2.32 7.17 3.31
N ALA A 104 -1.97 5.95 3.66
CA ALA A 104 -2.67 4.76 3.20
C ALA A 104 -4.12 4.69 3.69
N VAL A 105 -4.40 5.20 4.87
CA VAL A 105 -5.74 5.11 5.50
C VAL A 105 -6.84 5.67 4.59
N PRO A 106 -6.82 6.94 4.17
CA PRO A 106 -7.88 7.47 3.32
C PRO A 106 -7.95 6.77 1.96
N PHE A 107 -6.83 6.36 1.37
CA PHE A 107 -6.83 5.64 0.11
C PHE A 107 -7.48 4.27 0.22
N PHE A 108 -7.29 3.56 1.33
CA PHE A 108 -7.90 2.26 1.57
C PHE A 108 -9.41 2.36 1.78
N TYR A 109 -9.86 3.25 2.68
CA TYR A 109 -11.29 3.41 2.95
C TYR A 109 -12.06 3.88 1.72
N ILE A 110 -11.56 4.91 1.03
CA ILE A 110 -12.23 5.45 -0.17
C ILE A 110 -12.13 4.45 -1.33
N GLY A 111 -10.98 3.81 -1.54
CA GLY A 111 -10.81 2.82 -2.58
C GLY A 111 -11.75 1.62 -2.40
N LYS A 112 -11.88 1.14 -1.17
CA LYS A 112 -12.82 0.06 -0.83
C LYS A 112 -14.26 0.44 -1.12
N LEU A 113 -14.67 1.66 -0.74
CA LEU A 113 -16.00 2.20 -1.05
C LEU A 113 -16.24 2.34 -2.55
N MET A 114 -15.19 2.51 -3.35
CA MET A 114 -15.24 2.62 -4.80
C MET A 114 -15.09 1.26 -5.52
N GLY A 115 -15.01 0.14 -4.77
CA GLY A 115 -14.96 -1.21 -5.32
C GLY A 115 -13.54 -1.74 -5.59
N ALA A 116 -12.50 -1.01 -5.26
CA ALA A 116 -11.13 -1.52 -5.35
C ALA A 116 -10.84 -2.58 -4.28
N LYS A 117 -10.06 -3.61 -4.63
CA LYS A 117 -9.45 -4.49 -3.63
C LYS A 117 -8.32 -3.76 -2.90
N VAL A 118 -8.16 -4.04 -1.61
CA VAL A 118 -7.13 -3.40 -0.77
C VAL A 118 -6.25 -4.45 -0.09
N VAL A 119 -4.95 -4.35 -0.32
CA VAL A 119 -3.93 -5.26 0.21
C VAL A 119 -2.94 -4.47 1.06
N TYR A 120 -2.80 -4.85 2.31
CA TYR A 120 -1.85 -4.24 3.23
C TYR A 120 -0.70 -5.20 3.54
N ILE A 121 0.51 -4.70 3.51
CA ILE A 121 1.72 -5.44 3.85
C ILE A 121 2.34 -4.76 5.08
N GLU A 122 2.31 -5.42 6.23
CA GLU A 122 2.96 -4.88 7.43
C GLU A 122 4.47 -4.85 7.23
N VAL A 123 5.12 -3.78 7.68
CA VAL A 123 6.55 -3.57 7.44
C VAL A 123 7.43 -4.57 8.20
N PHE A 124 8.58 -4.88 7.64
CA PHE A 124 9.51 -5.91 8.15
C PHE A 124 10.00 -5.65 9.59
N ASP A 125 10.17 -4.38 9.97
CA ASP A 125 10.63 -3.99 11.32
C ASP A 125 9.56 -4.20 12.42
N ARG A 126 8.38 -4.71 12.06
CA ARG A 126 7.27 -5.00 12.97
C ARG A 126 7.18 -6.49 13.29
N TYR A 127 8.07 -6.93 14.17
CA TYR A 127 8.12 -8.32 14.61
C TYR A 127 6.92 -8.70 15.49
N ASN A 128 6.59 -7.88 16.51
CA ASN A 128 5.56 -8.17 17.51
C ASN A 128 4.72 -6.96 17.92
N LYS A 129 4.89 -5.82 17.26
CA LYS A 129 4.15 -4.58 17.55
C LYS A 129 3.56 -4.04 16.26
N PRO A 130 2.23 -3.93 16.18
CA PRO A 130 1.55 -3.46 14.98
C PRO A 130 1.80 -1.97 14.76
N THR A 131 1.78 -1.55 13.49
CA THR A 131 1.69 -0.13 13.17
C THR A 131 0.29 0.40 13.45
N LEU A 132 0.17 1.70 13.75
CA LEU A 132 -1.15 2.33 13.88
C LEU A 132 -1.94 2.24 12.56
N THR A 133 -1.26 2.45 11.43
CA THR A 133 -1.88 2.32 10.11
C THR A 133 -2.42 0.91 9.90
N GLY A 134 -1.62 -0.12 10.18
CA GLY A 134 -2.05 -1.52 10.09
C GLY A 134 -3.30 -1.80 10.91
N LYS A 135 -3.34 -1.35 12.17
CA LYS A 135 -4.54 -1.48 13.02
C LYS A 135 -5.78 -0.83 12.42
N LEU A 136 -5.62 0.38 11.86
CA LEU A 136 -6.75 1.13 11.29
C LEU A 136 -7.30 0.50 10.01
N VAL A 137 -6.44 -0.09 9.16
CA VAL A 137 -6.87 -0.65 7.89
C VAL A 137 -7.21 -2.15 7.94
N TYR A 138 -6.73 -2.88 8.96
CA TYR A 138 -6.97 -4.31 9.10
C TYR A 138 -8.44 -4.74 8.93
N PRO A 139 -9.43 -4.03 9.55
CA PRO A 139 -10.84 -4.45 9.45
C PRO A 139 -11.43 -4.39 8.03
N ILE A 140 -10.82 -3.61 7.14
CA ILE A 140 -11.35 -3.36 5.80
C ILE A 140 -10.50 -3.96 4.68
N THR A 141 -9.30 -4.47 5.00
CA THR A 141 -8.44 -5.09 3.98
C THR A 141 -9.03 -6.38 3.45
N ASP A 142 -8.89 -6.60 2.15
CA ASP A 142 -9.18 -7.90 1.53
C ASP A 142 -8.10 -8.90 1.90
N GLU A 143 -6.83 -8.46 1.84
CA GLU A 143 -5.69 -9.27 2.25
C GLU A 143 -4.74 -8.46 3.13
N PHE A 144 -4.39 -9.03 4.27
CA PHE A 144 -3.42 -8.46 5.20
C PHE A 144 -2.22 -9.39 5.31
N ILE A 145 -1.06 -8.92 4.86
CA ILE A 145 0.16 -9.71 4.79
C ILE A 145 1.10 -9.28 5.91
N VAL A 146 1.62 -10.26 6.63
CA VAL A 146 2.64 -10.07 7.66
C VAL A 146 3.91 -10.82 7.27
N GLN A 147 5.05 -10.37 7.77
CA GLN A 147 6.37 -10.93 7.48
C GLN A 147 6.92 -11.81 8.62
N TRP A 148 6.22 -11.82 9.76
CA TRP A 148 6.57 -12.56 10.95
C TRP A 148 5.36 -13.33 11.47
N GLU A 149 5.56 -14.59 11.85
CA GLU A 149 4.47 -15.45 12.35
C GLU A 149 3.85 -14.90 13.63
N GLU A 150 4.65 -14.23 14.46
CA GLU A 150 4.23 -13.59 15.70
C GLU A 150 3.13 -12.56 15.50
N MET A 151 3.13 -11.89 14.35
CA MET A 151 2.12 -10.88 14.02
C MET A 151 0.72 -11.47 13.82
N LYS A 152 0.60 -12.77 13.54
CA LYS A 152 -0.69 -13.47 13.46
C LYS A 152 -1.41 -13.54 14.81
N LYS A 153 -0.70 -13.43 15.92
CA LYS A 153 -1.31 -13.27 17.26
C LYS A 153 -2.10 -11.96 17.38
N ILE A 154 -1.71 -10.93 16.63
CA ILE A 154 -2.35 -9.60 16.61
C ILE A 154 -3.35 -9.51 15.47
N TYR A 155 -3.01 -10.09 14.33
CA TYR A 155 -3.80 -10.11 13.11
C TYR A 155 -4.14 -11.57 12.72
N PRO A 156 -5.13 -12.22 13.36
CA PRO A 156 -5.38 -13.64 13.19
C PRO A 156 -5.72 -14.08 11.75
N LYS A 157 -6.30 -13.17 10.96
CA LYS A 157 -6.63 -13.42 9.55
C LYS A 157 -5.50 -13.05 8.60
N ALA A 158 -4.36 -12.57 9.11
CA ALA A 158 -3.24 -12.20 8.26
C ALA A 158 -2.55 -13.44 7.67
N ILE A 159 -1.98 -13.26 6.49
CA ILE A 159 -1.20 -14.28 5.81
C ILE A 159 0.28 -13.98 6.01
N ASN A 160 1.05 -14.97 6.46
CA ASN A 160 2.49 -14.87 6.53
C ASN A 160 3.09 -15.44 5.23
N LEU A 161 3.77 -14.58 4.47
CA LEU A 161 4.48 -14.96 3.23
C LEU A 161 6.00 -14.91 3.39
N GLY A 162 6.49 -14.78 4.61
CA GLY A 162 7.91 -14.58 4.91
C GLY A 162 8.37 -13.14 4.66
N SER A 163 9.68 -12.94 4.55
CA SER A 163 10.26 -11.62 4.29
C SER A 163 10.14 -11.21 2.83
N ILE A 164 9.87 -9.92 2.61
CA ILE A 164 9.89 -9.31 1.28
C ILE A 164 11.32 -9.00 0.81
N PHE A 165 12.30 -9.01 1.73
CA PHE A 165 13.74 -8.80 1.49
C PHE A 165 14.46 -10.12 1.25
#